data_bacaf7b84915c85f0f3aa700b2b3a825
#
_entry.id   bacaf7b84915c85f0f3aa700b2b3a825
#
_cell.length_a   1.000
_cell.length_b   1.000
_cell.length_c   1.000
_cell.angle_alpha   90.00
_cell.angle_beta   90.00
_cell.angle_gamma   90.00
#
_symmetry.space_group_name_H-M   'P 1'
#
loop_
_entity.id
_entity.type
_entity.pdbx_description
1 polymer ?
#
loop_
_entity_poly.entity_id
_entity_poly.type
_entity_poly.pdbx_seq_one_letter_code
_entity_poly.pdbx_strand_id
1 'polypeptide(L)'
;MATEVLFTDEFWSWYERLTEDEQDRVYRSVGLLEAYGVTLPFPHSSAIEGASFALRELRTQAKGDPLRTLYAFDPARQAVLLIGGDKTGDDRFYERMIPVAEKIWSDYLEETGQRKPKKK
;
A
#
# COMPACT_ATOMS: atom_id res chain seq x y z
N MET A 1 14.01 -15.47 0.13
CA MET A 1 14.07 -14.57 1.29
C MET A 1 12.80 -13.74 1.38
N ALA A 2 12.34 -13.53 2.60
CA ALA A 2 11.13 -12.74 2.79
C ALA A 2 11.40 -11.27 2.49
N THR A 3 10.37 -10.59 1.99
CA THR A 3 10.41 -9.15 1.77
C THR A 3 10.05 -8.46 3.08
N GLU A 4 10.84 -7.48 3.46
CA GLU A 4 10.49 -6.69 4.63
C GLU A 4 9.32 -5.77 4.29
N VAL A 5 8.32 -5.73 5.18
CA VAL A 5 7.13 -4.88 5.00
C VAL A 5 7.10 -3.87 6.13
N LEU A 6 7.08 -2.61 5.76
CA LEU A 6 6.97 -1.49 6.69
C LEU A 6 5.61 -0.84 6.50
N PHE A 7 5.19 -0.06 7.48
CA PHE A 7 3.92 0.67 7.31
C PHE A 7 4.03 2.06 7.93
N THR A 8 3.22 2.94 7.38
CA THR A 8 3.15 4.33 7.83
C THR A 8 2.11 4.49 8.94
N ASP A 9 2.15 5.63 9.60
CA ASP A 9 1.12 5.96 10.59
C ASP A 9 -0.26 6.01 9.95
N GLU A 10 -0.33 6.50 8.70
CA GLU A 10 -1.61 6.58 7.98
C GLU A 10 -2.19 5.20 7.72
N PHE A 11 -1.36 4.25 7.32
CA PHE A 11 -1.81 2.87 7.16
C PHE A 11 -2.33 2.32 8.49
N TRP A 12 -1.55 2.51 9.55
CA TRP A 12 -1.91 1.98 10.86
C TRP A 12 -3.23 2.57 11.37
N SER A 13 -3.43 3.89 11.17
CA SER A 13 -4.69 4.53 11.56
C SER A 13 -5.89 3.93 10.87
N TRP A 14 -5.73 3.59 9.58
CA TRP A 14 -6.80 2.91 8.84
C TRP A 14 -7.02 1.49 9.36
N TYR A 15 -5.92 0.75 9.53
CA TYR A 15 -5.97 -0.66 9.91
C TYR A 15 -6.62 -0.85 11.28
N GLU A 16 -6.28 -0.03 12.25
CA GLU A 16 -6.80 -0.21 13.60
C GLU A 16 -8.29 0.08 13.71
N ARG A 17 -8.87 0.77 12.71
CA ARG A 17 -10.31 1.03 12.69
C ARG A 17 -11.11 -0.08 12.02
N LEU A 18 -10.46 -1.04 11.42
CA LEU A 18 -11.12 -2.17 10.78
C LEU A 18 -11.70 -3.12 11.83
N THR A 19 -12.69 -3.91 11.42
CA THR A 19 -13.18 -4.99 12.29
C THR A 19 -12.09 -6.04 12.43
N GLU A 20 -12.22 -6.89 13.42
CA GLU A 20 -11.26 -7.97 13.64
C GLU A 20 -11.14 -8.88 12.42
N ASP A 21 -12.28 -9.22 11.80
CA ASP A 21 -12.26 -10.05 10.60
C ASP A 21 -11.53 -9.36 9.45
N GLU A 22 -11.79 -8.06 9.26
CA GLU A 22 -11.12 -7.30 8.22
C GLU A 22 -9.62 -7.22 8.48
N GLN A 23 -9.24 -7.00 9.73
CA GLN A 23 -7.82 -6.96 10.10
C GLN A 23 -7.13 -8.29 9.78
N ASP A 24 -7.78 -9.40 10.10
CA ASP A 24 -7.22 -10.72 9.83
C ASP A 24 -7.00 -10.93 8.33
N ARG A 25 -7.95 -10.48 7.52
CA ARG A 25 -7.85 -10.65 6.07
C ARG A 25 -6.75 -9.79 5.47
N VAL A 26 -6.65 -8.54 5.94
CA VAL A 26 -5.55 -7.66 5.49
C VAL A 26 -4.22 -8.24 5.95
N TYR A 27 -4.14 -8.74 7.16
CA TYR A 27 -2.92 -9.34 7.69
C TYR A 27 -2.46 -10.51 6.82
N ARG A 28 -3.39 -11.36 6.36
CA ARG A 28 -3.05 -12.45 5.45
C ARG A 28 -2.52 -11.95 4.12
N SER A 29 -3.13 -10.88 3.60
CA SER A 29 -2.66 -10.28 2.35
C SER A 29 -1.24 -9.73 2.52
N VAL A 30 -0.95 -9.12 3.65
CA VAL A 30 0.39 -8.63 3.96
C VAL A 30 1.37 -9.79 4.04
N GLY A 31 0.93 -10.93 4.60
CA GLY A 31 1.76 -12.14 4.64
C GLY A 31 2.15 -12.63 3.25
N LEU A 32 1.22 -12.55 2.29
CA LEU A 32 1.52 -12.91 0.91
C LEU A 32 2.56 -11.95 0.33
N LEU A 33 2.44 -10.67 0.63
CA LEU A 33 3.41 -9.69 0.16
C LEU A 33 4.79 -9.97 0.74
N GLU A 34 4.87 -10.33 2.02
CA GLU A 34 6.14 -10.72 2.64
C GLU A 34 6.76 -11.91 1.95
N ALA A 35 5.93 -12.91 1.60
CA ALA A 35 6.43 -14.15 1.03
C ALA A 35 6.88 -13.98 -0.42
N TYR A 36 6.14 -13.21 -1.21
CA TYR A 36 6.37 -13.12 -2.65
C TYR A 36 7.00 -11.80 -3.11
N GLY A 37 6.91 -10.75 -2.30
CA GLY A 37 7.55 -9.48 -2.62
C GLY A 37 7.11 -8.93 -3.96
N VAL A 38 8.08 -8.51 -4.77
CA VAL A 38 7.81 -7.90 -6.08
C VAL A 38 7.12 -8.85 -7.05
N THR A 39 7.17 -10.16 -6.80
CA THR A 39 6.56 -11.16 -7.67
C THR A 39 5.13 -11.51 -7.30
N LEU A 40 4.56 -10.88 -6.29
CA LEU A 40 3.18 -11.18 -5.89
C LEU A 40 2.22 -10.82 -7.02
N PRO A 41 1.50 -11.82 -7.58
CA PRO A 41 0.75 -11.60 -8.81
C PRO A 41 -0.70 -11.20 -8.57
N PHE A 42 -1.36 -10.77 -9.63
CA PHE A 42 -2.81 -10.63 -9.66
C PHE A 42 -3.44 -11.99 -9.38
N PRO A 43 -4.50 -12.11 -8.59
CA PRO A 43 -5.36 -11.01 -8.09
C PRO A 43 -4.94 -10.45 -6.73
N HIS A 44 -3.85 -10.89 -6.17
CA HIS A 44 -3.44 -10.44 -4.83
C HIS A 44 -2.84 -9.04 -4.86
N SER A 45 -2.16 -8.71 -5.94
CA SER A 45 -1.55 -7.41 -6.13
C SER A 45 -1.73 -6.95 -7.56
N SER A 46 -1.87 -5.64 -7.76
CA SER A 46 -1.90 -5.08 -9.09
C SER A 46 -1.31 -3.68 -9.09
N ALA A 47 -0.81 -3.26 -10.27
CA ALA A 47 -0.28 -1.92 -10.43
C ALA A 47 -1.43 -0.92 -10.49
N ILE A 48 -1.19 0.28 -9.96
CA ILE A 48 -2.13 1.39 -10.05
C ILE A 48 -1.54 2.41 -11.02
N GLU A 49 -2.28 2.73 -12.07
CA GLU A 49 -1.83 3.71 -13.06
C GLU A 49 -2.24 5.10 -12.62
N GLY A 50 -1.50 6.11 -13.11
CA GLY A 50 -1.83 7.49 -12.84
C GLY A 50 -1.07 8.13 -11.70
N ALA A 51 -0.22 7.38 -11.00
CA ALA A 51 0.61 7.92 -9.94
C ALA A 51 1.96 8.34 -10.50
N SER A 52 2.65 9.23 -9.78
CA SER A 52 3.97 9.71 -10.18
C SER A 52 5.10 8.73 -9.82
N PHE A 53 4.74 7.58 -9.28
CA PHE A 53 5.70 6.54 -8.89
C PHE A 53 5.05 5.17 -9.10
N ALA A 54 5.83 4.11 -8.91
CA ALA A 54 5.32 2.74 -9.11
C ALA A 54 4.43 2.32 -7.95
N LEU A 55 3.22 2.84 -7.95
CA LEU A 55 2.21 2.57 -6.91
C LEU A 55 1.49 1.26 -7.21
N ARG A 56 1.30 0.45 -6.20
CA ARG A 56 0.59 -0.82 -6.32
C ARG A 56 -0.51 -0.92 -5.26
N GLU A 57 -1.43 -1.82 -5.47
CA GLU A 57 -2.46 -2.10 -4.47
C GLU A 57 -2.40 -3.57 -4.06
N LEU A 58 -2.54 -3.80 -2.78
CA LEU A 58 -2.72 -5.12 -2.21
C LEU A 58 -4.23 -5.33 -2.08
N ARG A 59 -4.74 -6.39 -2.69
CA ARG A 59 -6.17 -6.59 -2.83
C ARG A 59 -6.65 -7.58 -1.79
N THR A 60 -7.58 -7.14 -0.95
CA THR A 60 -8.15 -7.96 0.13
C THR A 60 -9.67 -7.94 0.00
N GLN A 61 -10.28 -9.12 0.00
CA GLN A 61 -11.73 -9.23 -0.06
C GLN A 61 -12.23 -9.60 1.32
N ALA A 62 -13.08 -8.77 1.91
CA ALA A 62 -13.62 -8.99 3.26
C ALA A 62 -15.14 -8.97 3.21
N LYS A 63 -15.75 -10.16 3.15
CA LYS A 63 -17.21 -10.32 3.15
C LYS A 63 -17.90 -9.47 2.09
N GLY A 64 -17.35 -9.49 0.90
CA GLY A 64 -17.90 -8.72 -0.21
C GLY A 64 -17.31 -7.34 -0.36
N ASP A 65 -16.60 -6.83 0.64
CA ASP A 65 -16.02 -5.50 0.59
C ASP A 65 -14.61 -5.56 0.00
N PRO A 66 -14.34 -4.80 -1.07
CA PRO A 66 -13.01 -4.76 -1.68
C PRO A 66 -12.11 -3.78 -0.93
N LEU A 67 -11.32 -4.31 -0.02
CA LEU A 67 -10.33 -3.50 0.68
C LEU A 67 -9.06 -3.42 -0.15
N ARG A 68 -8.45 -2.25 -0.17
CA ARG A 68 -7.22 -2.02 -0.93
C ARG A 68 -6.19 -1.34 -0.04
N THR A 69 -4.97 -1.90 -0.02
CA THR A 69 -3.84 -1.29 0.68
C THR A 69 -2.88 -0.79 -0.39
N LEU A 70 -2.69 0.51 -0.46
CA LEU A 70 -1.80 1.12 -1.43
C LEU A 70 -0.38 1.05 -0.90
N TYR A 71 0.56 0.57 -1.74
CA TYR A 71 1.92 0.36 -1.30
C TYR A 71 2.91 0.55 -2.46
N ALA A 72 4.17 0.67 -2.11
CA ALA A 72 5.25 0.77 -3.10
C ALA A 72 6.52 0.15 -2.50
N PHE A 73 7.45 -0.20 -3.38
CA PHE A 73 8.77 -0.67 -2.93
C PHE A 73 9.72 0.51 -2.91
N ASP A 74 10.43 0.67 -1.82
CA ASP A 74 11.40 1.76 -1.70
C ASP A 74 12.73 1.37 -2.33
N PRO A 75 13.69 2.30 -2.43
CA PRO A 75 15.00 1.98 -3.02
C PRO A 75 15.73 0.85 -2.32
N ALA A 76 15.43 0.59 -1.05
CA ALA A 76 16.01 -0.54 -0.31
C ALA A 76 15.23 -1.83 -0.52
N ARG A 77 14.24 -1.82 -1.44
CA ARG A 77 13.41 -2.97 -1.80
C ARG A 77 12.52 -3.47 -0.67
N GLN A 78 12.17 -2.57 0.24
CA GLN A 78 11.19 -2.86 1.28
C GLN A 78 9.81 -2.46 0.76
N ALA A 79 8.78 -3.24 1.10
CA ALA A 79 7.41 -2.90 0.74
C ALA A 79 6.87 -1.97 1.82
N VAL A 80 6.43 -0.78 1.41
CA VAL A 80 5.94 0.24 2.35
C VAL A 80 4.44 0.40 2.16
N LEU A 81 3.67 0.02 3.18
CA LEU A 81 2.22 0.16 3.16
C LEU A 81 1.89 1.62 3.49
N LEU A 82 1.26 2.32 2.54
CA LEU A 82 1.07 3.76 2.65
C LEU A 82 -0.25 4.13 3.30
N ILE A 83 -1.35 3.59 2.78
CA ILE A 83 -2.68 3.87 3.30
C ILE A 83 -3.63 2.81 2.75
N GLY A 84 -4.74 2.59 3.43
CA GLY A 84 -5.73 1.66 2.95
C GLY A 84 -7.08 2.32 2.80
N GLY A 85 -8.01 1.61 2.18
CA GLY A 85 -9.36 2.09 2.01
C GLY A 85 -10.29 1.00 1.53
N ASP A 86 -11.59 1.26 1.66
CA ASP A 86 -12.66 0.39 1.20
C ASP A 86 -13.21 0.97 -0.10
N LYS A 87 -13.13 0.19 -1.16
CA LYS A 87 -13.51 0.61 -2.50
C LYS A 87 -15.00 0.45 -2.79
N THR A 88 -15.75 -0.11 -1.86
CA THR A 88 -17.17 -0.42 -2.05
C THR A 88 -17.95 0.82 -2.48
N GLY A 89 -18.60 0.73 -3.67
CA GLY A 89 -19.46 1.80 -4.14
C GLY A 89 -18.77 3.11 -4.42
N ASP A 90 -17.45 3.10 -4.59
CA ASP A 90 -16.68 4.34 -4.75
C ASP A 90 -16.02 4.39 -6.13
N ASP A 91 -16.68 5.03 -7.09
CA ASP A 91 -16.18 5.16 -8.46
C ASP A 91 -14.94 6.02 -8.54
N ARG A 92 -14.68 6.85 -7.54
CA ARG A 92 -13.57 7.79 -7.55
C ARG A 92 -12.48 7.41 -6.54
N PHE A 93 -12.48 6.15 -6.14
CA PHE A 93 -11.54 5.67 -5.14
C PHE A 93 -10.09 6.03 -5.50
N TYR A 94 -9.65 5.65 -6.69
CA TYR A 94 -8.26 5.90 -7.08
C TYR A 94 -7.99 7.39 -7.31
N GLU A 95 -8.93 8.09 -7.89
CA GLU A 95 -8.79 9.53 -8.11
C GLU A 95 -8.53 10.25 -6.80
N ARG A 96 -9.20 9.82 -5.73
CA ARG A 96 -9.05 10.41 -4.40
C ARG A 96 -7.82 9.89 -3.67
N MET A 97 -7.51 8.59 -3.82
CA MET A 97 -6.46 7.95 -3.01
C MET A 97 -5.07 8.17 -3.57
N ILE A 98 -4.92 8.30 -4.88
CA ILE A 98 -3.59 8.46 -5.47
C ILE A 98 -2.86 9.70 -4.93
N PRO A 99 -3.48 10.89 -4.91
CA PRO A 99 -2.78 12.07 -4.36
C PRO A 99 -2.38 11.90 -2.90
N VAL A 100 -3.22 11.23 -2.11
CA VAL A 100 -2.91 10.98 -0.71
C VAL A 100 -1.69 10.07 -0.61
N ALA A 101 -1.67 8.99 -1.38
CA ALA A 101 -0.54 8.06 -1.39
C ALA A 101 0.74 8.73 -1.87
N GLU A 102 0.63 9.63 -2.86
CA GLU A 102 1.79 10.37 -3.37
C GLU A 102 2.42 11.24 -2.29
N LYS A 103 1.59 11.92 -1.52
CA LYS A 103 2.09 12.77 -0.44
C LYS A 103 2.78 11.93 0.63
N ILE A 104 2.15 10.84 1.03
CA ILE A 104 2.70 9.94 2.04
C ILE A 104 4.04 9.36 1.57
N TRP A 105 4.10 8.95 0.30
CA TRP A 105 5.30 8.38 -0.28
C TRP A 105 6.44 9.39 -0.30
N SER A 106 6.14 10.61 -0.72
CA SER A 106 7.13 11.68 -0.76
C SER A 106 7.70 11.96 0.62
N ASP A 107 6.82 12.03 1.63
CA ASP A 107 7.24 12.26 3.01
C ASP A 107 8.10 11.10 3.52
N TYR A 108 7.70 9.87 3.22
CA TYR A 108 8.47 8.69 3.64
C TYR A 108 9.89 8.73 3.07
N LEU A 109 10.00 9.01 1.77
CA LEU A 109 11.31 9.03 1.13
C LEU A 109 12.22 10.11 1.72
N GLU A 110 11.65 11.27 2.03
CA GLU A 110 12.40 12.35 2.66
C GLU A 110 12.85 11.98 4.07
N GLU A 111 11.92 11.46 4.87
CA GLU A 111 12.20 11.13 6.27
C GLU A 111 13.23 10.04 6.41
N THR A 112 13.26 9.11 5.48
CA THR A 112 14.22 8.00 5.53
C THR A 112 15.50 8.29 4.77
N GLY A 113 15.63 9.48 4.14
CA GLY A 113 16.80 9.86 3.39
C GLY A 113 16.97 9.10 2.08
N GLN A 114 15.91 8.47 1.58
CA GLN A 114 16.01 7.65 0.38
C GLN A 114 15.73 8.42 -0.90
N ARG A 115 15.21 9.64 -0.79
CA ARG A 115 15.02 10.49 -1.96
C ARG A 115 16.37 11.03 -2.41
N LYS A 116 16.64 10.94 -3.70
CA LYS A 116 17.90 11.48 -4.23
C LYS A 116 17.96 12.98 -4.03
N PRO A 117 19.11 13.51 -3.60
CA PRO A 117 19.24 14.96 -3.46
C PRO A 117 19.07 15.62 -4.81
N LYS A 118 18.50 16.82 -4.79
CA LYS A 118 18.38 17.59 -6.01
C LYS A 118 19.74 18.12 -6.43
N LYS A 119 19.96 18.14 -7.73
CA LYS A 119 21.19 18.72 -8.23
C LYS A 119 21.19 20.22 -7.98
N LYS A 120 22.31 20.73 -7.64
CA LYS A 120 22.49 22.17 -7.44
C LYS A 120 22.80 22.86 -8.75
#